data_05295f979d3782ae7aecda851876d8c2
#
_entry.id   05295f979d3782ae7aecda851876d8c2
#
_cell.length_a   1.000
_cell.length_b   1.000
_cell.length_c   1.000
_cell.angle_alpha   90.00
_cell.angle_beta   90.00
_cell.angle_gamma   90.00
#
_symmetry.space_group_name_H-M   'P 1'
#
loop_
_entity.id
_entity.type
_entity.pdbx_description
1 polymer ?
#
loop_
_entity_poly.entity_id
_entity_poly.type
_entity_poly.pdbx_seq_one_letter_code
_entity_poly.pdbx_strand_id
1 'polypeptide(L)'
;MEWRNEEFNLGGVNHLALVCADMKRTVEFYTQVLGMRLIKTLNLPGNSGQHFFFDMGGGNALAFFWFPDAPDPVPGISAPVTVPGLGEWKSAVGSMNHVAFNVPEEKFLEYRAKLKAKGVRVSPILDHDDSAEGVARELHPGVFVRSFYFQDPDGILLEFACWRRVMGQPGDVRHEPKTAADRTGVRV
;
A
#
# COMPACT_ATOMS: atom_id res chain seq x y z
N MET A 1 17.70 -6.24 15.84
CA MET A 1 18.71 -6.54 14.79
C MET A 1 18.47 -5.51 13.69
N GLU A 2 19.47 -4.71 13.39
CA GLU A 2 19.37 -3.68 12.37
C GLU A 2 19.78 -4.30 11.03
N TRP A 3 18.87 -4.33 10.06
CA TRP A 3 19.15 -4.82 8.71
C TRP A 3 20.04 -3.80 8.01
N ARG A 4 21.24 -4.18 7.61
CA ARG A 4 22.12 -3.31 6.85
C ARG A 4 22.35 -3.88 5.46
N ASN A 5 22.17 -3.03 4.46
CA ASN A 5 22.68 -3.30 3.13
C ASN A 5 24.19 -2.99 3.17
N GLU A 6 25.02 -3.97 2.86
CA GLU A 6 26.49 -3.82 2.94
C GLU A 6 27.07 -3.14 1.69
N GLU A 7 26.33 -3.14 0.58
CA GLU A 7 26.77 -2.54 -0.69
C GLU A 7 26.33 -1.09 -0.83
N PHE A 8 25.05 -0.83 -0.49
CA PHE A 8 24.45 0.51 -0.57
C PHE A 8 23.84 0.88 0.76
N ASN A 9 24.19 2.03 1.32
CA ASN A 9 23.59 2.54 2.56
C ASN A 9 22.19 3.10 2.31
N LEU A 10 21.20 2.21 2.09
CA LEU A 10 19.83 2.59 1.82
C LEU A 10 19.10 2.98 3.12
N GLY A 11 18.53 4.18 3.13
CA GLY A 11 17.77 4.73 4.26
C GLY A 11 16.26 4.42 4.23
N GLY A 12 15.81 3.51 3.34
CA GLY A 12 14.40 3.20 3.10
C GLY A 12 13.86 3.88 1.84
N VAL A 13 12.53 3.97 1.74
CA VAL A 13 11.87 4.65 0.61
C VAL A 13 11.92 6.16 0.85
N ASN A 14 12.49 6.94 -0.07
CA ASN A 14 12.47 8.39 0.00
C ASN A 14 11.07 8.93 -0.34
N HIS A 15 10.54 8.57 -1.51
CA HIS A 15 9.15 8.80 -1.88
C HIS A 15 8.66 7.74 -2.87
N LEU A 16 7.36 7.52 -2.86
CA LEU A 16 6.64 6.70 -3.84
C LEU A 16 5.78 7.61 -4.69
N ALA A 17 5.96 7.56 -6.02
CA ALA A 17 5.19 8.38 -6.96
C ALA A 17 4.12 7.55 -7.67
N LEU A 18 2.91 8.07 -7.68
CA LEU A 18 1.71 7.50 -8.28
C LEU A 18 1.11 8.50 -9.28
N VAL A 19 0.13 8.08 -10.04
CA VAL A 19 -0.61 8.97 -10.94
C VAL A 19 -2.06 9.01 -10.49
N CYS A 20 -2.66 10.21 -10.41
CA CYS A 20 -4.07 10.41 -10.07
C CYS A 20 -4.84 11.02 -11.24
N ALA A 21 -6.13 10.71 -11.31
CA ALA A 21 -7.03 11.28 -12.31
C ALA A 21 -7.46 12.73 -11.97
N ASP A 22 -7.53 13.07 -10.69
CA ASP A 22 -7.95 14.38 -10.17
C ASP A 22 -7.12 14.79 -8.96
N MET A 23 -6.19 15.72 -9.15
CA MET A 23 -5.28 16.16 -8.07
C MET A 23 -6.02 16.82 -6.90
N LYS A 24 -7.12 17.55 -7.16
CA LYS A 24 -7.93 18.16 -6.08
C LYS A 24 -8.56 17.09 -5.20
N ARG A 25 -9.20 16.09 -5.79
CA ARG A 25 -9.81 14.96 -5.09
C ARG A 25 -8.75 14.15 -4.32
N THR A 26 -7.58 13.97 -4.90
CA THR A 26 -6.44 13.31 -4.24
C THR A 26 -5.98 14.13 -3.03
N VAL A 27 -5.80 15.44 -3.16
CA VAL A 27 -5.44 16.31 -2.02
C VAL A 27 -6.49 16.21 -0.91
N GLU A 28 -7.77 16.31 -1.23
CA GLU A 28 -8.85 16.20 -0.25
C GLU A 28 -8.81 14.86 0.49
N PHE A 29 -8.63 13.74 -0.22
CA PHE A 29 -8.55 12.42 0.40
C PHE A 29 -7.34 12.29 1.33
N TYR A 30 -6.14 12.57 0.84
CA TYR A 30 -4.92 12.36 1.63
C TYR A 30 -4.79 13.34 2.79
N THR A 31 -5.31 14.58 2.68
CA THR A 31 -5.27 15.55 3.78
C THR A 31 -6.44 15.43 4.75
N GLN A 32 -7.67 15.27 4.27
CA GLN A 32 -8.86 15.31 5.13
C GLN A 32 -9.26 13.93 5.65
N VAL A 33 -9.08 12.87 4.84
CA VAL A 33 -9.39 11.50 5.26
C VAL A 33 -8.23 10.89 6.03
N LEU A 34 -7.02 10.88 5.43
CA LEU A 34 -5.83 10.27 6.04
C LEU A 34 -5.06 11.21 6.98
N GLY A 35 -5.32 12.52 6.93
CA GLY A 35 -4.65 13.51 7.78
C GLY A 35 -3.20 13.77 7.43
N MET A 36 -2.75 13.40 6.23
CA MET A 36 -1.39 13.67 5.77
C MET A 36 -1.20 15.14 5.48
N ARG A 37 -0.02 15.66 5.80
CA ARG A 37 0.32 17.03 5.45
C ARG A 37 0.78 17.13 4.00
N LEU A 38 0.20 18.03 3.22
CA LEU A 38 0.70 18.41 1.89
C LEU A 38 2.00 19.21 2.11
N ILE A 39 3.14 18.71 1.63
CA ILE A 39 4.47 19.25 1.91
C ILE A 39 5.13 19.93 0.72
N LYS A 40 4.71 19.61 -0.50
CA LYS A 40 5.23 20.24 -1.72
C LYS A 40 4.21 20.18 -2.84
N THR A 41 4.13 21.25 -3.62
CA THR A 41 3.34 21.35 -4.85
C THR A 41 4.20 21.88 -5.98
N LEU A 42 4.06 21.33 -7.15
CA LEU A 42 4.77 21.74 -8.37
C LEU A 42 3.79 21.72 -9.56
N ASN A 43 3.81 22.77 -10.36
CA ASN A 43 3.34 22.70 -11.74
C ASN A 43 4.51 22.28 -12.63
N LEU A 44 4.26 21.33 -13.51
CA LEU A 44 5.29 20.85 -14.43
C LEU A 44 5.52 21.85 -15.57
N PRO A 45 6.74 21.89 -16.14
CA PRO A 45 7.06 22.81 -17.24
C PRO A 45 6.08 22.68 -18.42
N GLY A 46 5.77 23.79 -19.07
CA GLY A 46 4.88 23.82 -20.23
C GLY A 46 3.42 23.44 -19.94
N ASN A 47 2.97 23.56 -18.70
CA ASN A 47 1.63 23.11 -18.27
C ASN A 47 1.36 21.61 -18.52
N SER A 48 2.43 20.79 -18.53
CA SER A 48 2.31 19.35 -18.81
C SER A 48 1.71 18.54 -17.67
N GLY A 49 1.45 19.16 -16.50
CA GLY A 49 0.82 18.48 -15.37
C GLY A 49 1.18 19.09 -14.02
N GLN A 50 0.94 18.33 -12.97
CA GLN A 50 1.27 18.68 -11.58
C GLN A 50 2.00 17.53 -10.88
N HIS A 51 2.79 17.85 -9.85
CA HIS A 51 3.46 16.87 -8.98
C HIS A 51 3.42 17.33 -7.53
N PHE A 52 2.63 16.65 -6.69
CA PHE A 52 2.37 17.02 -5.31
C PHE A 52 2.87 15.94 -4.36
N PHE A 53 3.33 16.34 -3.16
CA PHE A 53 3.94 15.45 -2.17
C PHE A 53 3.23 15.57 -0.83
N PHE A 54 2.95 14.43 -0.21
CA PHE A 54 2.33 14.29 1.10
C PHE A 54 3.30 13.61 2.06
N ASP A 55 3.40 14.12 3.28
CA ASP A 55 4.17 13.51 4.34
C ASP A 55 3.47 12.22 4.80
N MET A 56 4.12 11.07 4.63
CA MET A 56 3.61 9.80 5.12
C MET A 56 4.30 9.30 6.40
N GLY A 57 5.14 10.15 7.00
CA GLY A 57 5.88 9.83 8.22
C GLY A 57 7.26 9.21 7.95
N GLY A 58 8.10 9.18 8.99
CA GLY A 58 9.43 8.58 8.92
C GLY A 58 10.41 9.26 7.97
N GLY A 59 10.13 10.51 7.55
CA GLY A 59 10.94 11.23 6.56
C GLY A 59 10.67 10.81 5.11
N ASN A 60 9.60 10.06 4.88
CA ASN A 60 9.21 9.56 3.56
C ASN A 60 8.00 10.33 3.02
N ALA A 61 7.83 10.38 1.71
CA ALA A 61 6.68 11.02 1.09
C ALA A 61 5.92 10.08 0.14
N LEU A 62 4.61 10.28 0.08
CA LEU A 62 3.77 9.80 -1.00
C LEU A 62 3.59 10.94 -1.99
N ALA A 63 3.88 10.72 -3.27
CA ALA A 63 3.81 11.73 -4.30
C ALA A 63 2.79 11.35 -5.37
N PHE A 64 2.16 12.37 -5.96
CA PHE A 64 1.22 12.16 -7.06
C PHE A 64 1.57 13.05 -8.24
N PHE A 65 1.56 12.46 -9.41
CA PHE A 65 1.49 13.15 -10.68
C PHE A 65 0.03 13.25 -11.12
N TRP A 66 -0.30 14.36 -11.75
CA TRP A 66 -1.49 14.53 -12.56
C TRP A 66 -1.05 14.97 -13.96
N PHE A 67 -1.53 14.28 -14.98
CA PHE A 67 -1.29 14.62 -16.38
C PHE A 67 -2.63 14.77 -17.08
N PRO A 68 -2.80 15.78 -17.97
CA PRO A 68 -4.05 16.03 -18.66
C PRO A 68 -4.48 14.90 -19.62
N ASP A 69 -3.52 14.08 -20.03
CA ASP A 69 -3.65 12.99 -21.00
C ASP A 69 -3.24 11.61 -20.43
N ALA A 70 -3.21 11.48 -19.09
CA ALA A 70 -2.96 10.19 -18.47
C ALA A 70 -4.02 9.16 -18.88
N PRO A 71 -3.64 7.92 -19.23
CA PRO A 71 -4.61 6.87 -19.49
C PRO A 71 -5.45 6.57 -18.25
N ASP A 72 -6.71 6.18 -18.47
CA ASP A 72 -7.61 5.77 -17.40
C ASP A 72 -7.07 4.51 -16.66
N PRO A 73 -7.39 4.36 -15.36
CA PRO A 73 -7.03 3.17 -14.62
C PRO A 73 -7.76 1.94 -15.19
N VAL A 74 -7.05 0.82 -15.24
CA VAL A 74 -7.62 -0.47 -15.65
C VAL A 74 -7.61 -1.42 -14.45
N PRO A 75 -8.79 -1.67 -13.81
CA PRO A 75 -8.89 -2.59 -12.69
C PRO A 75 -8.34 -3.99 -13.02
N GLY A 76 -7.55 -4.57 -12.11
CA GLY A 76 -6.85 -5.85 -12.31
C GLY A 76 -5.53 -5.72 -13.09
N ILE A 77 -5.24 -4.53 -13.65
CA ILE A 77 -3.98 -4.21 -14.33
C ILE A 77 -3.22 -3.15 -13.54
N SER A 78 -3.72 -1.91 -13.49
CA SER A 78 -3.05 -0.80 -12.80
C SER A 78 -3.14 -0.90 -11.27
N ALA A 79 -4.20 -1.49 -10.76
CA ALA A 79 -4.43 -1.80 -9.35
C ALA A 79 -5.32 -3.05 -9.23
N PRO A 80 -5.42 -3.70 -8.06
CA PRO A 80 -6.36 -4.80 -7.84
C PRO A 80 -7.82 -4.37 -8.05
N VAL A 81 -8.66 -5.29 -8.54
CA VAL A 81 -10.10 -5.05 -8.73
C VAL A 81 -10.82 -4.76 -7.42
N THR A 82 -10.40 -5.41 -6.34
CA THR A 82 -10.99 -5.27 -5.01
C THR A 82 -9.92 -5.39 -3.93
N VAL A 83 -10.34 -5.33 -2.68
CA VAL A 83 -9.44 -5.42 -1.53
C VAL A 83 -9.34 -6.86 -1.01
N PRO A 84 -8.19 -7.27 -0.43
CA PRO A 84 -8.02 -8.57 0.20
C PRO A 84 -9.15 -8.91 1.18
N GLY A 85 -9.61 -10.16 1.16
CA GLY A 85 -10.72 -10.63 1.99
C GLY A 85 -12.12 -10.27 1.47
N LEU A 86 -12.24 -9.48 0.39
CA LEU A 86 -13.51 -9.11 -0.23
C LEU A 86 -13.63 -9.56 -1.70
N GLY A 87 -12.59 -10.17 -2.24
CA GLY A 87 -12.59 -10.70 -3.60
C GLY A 87 -11.20 -10.73 -4.24
N GLU A 88 -11.14 -10.69 -5.57
CA GLU A 88 -9.90 -10.76 -6.35
C GLU A 88 -9.03 -9.54 -6.10
N TRP A 89 -7.80 -9.75 -5.65
CA TRP A 89 -6.84 -8.69 -5.29
C TRP A 89 -5.53 -8.75 -6.09
N LYS A 90 -5.50 -9.54 -7.18
CA LYS A 90 -4.35 -9.60 -8.09
C LYS A 90 -4.32 -8.38 -9.00
N SER A 91 -3.11 -7.97 -9.35
CA SER A 91 -2.84 -6.95 -10.36
C SER A 91 -1.78 -7.43 -11.34
N ALA A 92 -1.56 -6.69 -12.42
CA ALA A 92 -0.63 -7.09 -13.47
C ALA A 92 0.82 -7.12 -12.99
N VAL A 93 1.65 -7.93 -13.64
CA VAL A 93 3.10 -7.92 -13.41
C VAL A 93 3.66 -6.53 -13.71
N GLY A 94 4.44 -5.98 -12.76
CA GLY A 94 5.03 -4.66 -12.87
C GLY A 94 4.14 -3.52 -12.38
N SER A 95 2.83 -3.76 -12.10
CA SER A 95 2.00 -2.76 -11.41
C SER A 95 2.27 -2.75 -9.92
N MET A 96 1.93 -1.67 -9.26
CA MET A 96 1.91 -1.61 -7.80
C MET A 96 0.66 -2.34 -7.29
N ASN A 97 0.83 -3.35 -6.42
CA ASN A 97 -0.31 -4.05 -5.82
C ASN A 97 -0.96 -3.16 -4.75
N HIS A 98 -0.21 -2.72 -3.74
CA HIS A 98 -0.70 -1.82 -2.68
C HIS A 98 0.44 -1.02 -2.04
N VAL A 99 0.05 0.00 -1.27
CA VAL A 99 0.93 0.75 -0.37
C VAL A 99 0.52 0.45 1.06
N ALA A 100 1.43 -0.10 1.84
CA ALA A 100 1.23 -0.33 3.28
C ALA A 100 1.85 0.80 4.10
N PHE A 101 1.04 1.41 4.97
CA PHE A 101 1.48 2.38 5.97
C PHE A 101 1.63 1.68 7.31
N ASN A 102 2.80 1.80 7.92
CA ASN A 102 3.02 1.28 9.26
C ASN A 102 2.28 2.13 10.27
N VAL A 103 1.43 1.51 11.09
CA VAL A 103 0.67 2.17 12.15
C VAL A 103 0.99 1.55 13.51
N PRO A 104 0.93 2.32 14.61
CA PRO A 104 1.09 1.77 15.95
C PRO A 104 0.01 0.73 16.26
N GLU A 105 0.40 -0.42 16.83
CA GLU A 105 -0.54 -1.50 17.14
C GLU A 105 -1.68 -1.05 18.06
N GLU A 106 -1.37 -0.25 19.06
CA GLU A 106 -2.34 0.30 20.01
C GLU A 106 -3.34 1.28 19.37
N LYS A 107 -3.04 1.79 18.17
CA LYS A 107 -3.91 2.68 17.37
C LYS A 107 -4.63 1.97 16.23
N PHE A 108 -4.30 0.74 15.95
CA PHE A 108 -4.78 0.01 14.78
C PHE A 108 -6.32 -0.05 14.67
N LEU A 109 -7.00 -0.45 15.76
CA LEU A 109 -8.47 -0.52 15.78
C LEU A 109 -9.11 0.87 15.77
N GLU A 110 -8.51 1.84 16.45
CA GLU A 110 -8.96 3.24 16.45
C GLU A 110 -8.91 3.80 15.02
N TYR A 111 -7.81 3.59 14.30
CA TYR A 111 -7.64 4.11 12.93
C TYR A 111 -8.62 3.45 11.96
N ARG A 112 -8.89 2.16 12.11
CA ARG A 112 -9.93 1.46 11.34
C ARG A 112 -11.31 2.07 11.57
N ALA A 113 -11.65 2.36 12.81
CA ALA A 113 -12.93 3.00 13.19
C ALA A 113 -13.02 4.43 12.60
N LYS A 114 -11.94 5.21 12.66
CA LYS A 114 -11.86 6.56 12.07
C LYS A 114 -12.12 6.55 10.56
N LEU A 115 -11.51 5.61 9.81
CA LEU A 115 -11.74 5.51 8.36
C LEU A 115 -13.21 5.17 8.06
N LYS A 116 -13.80 4.21 8.80
CA LYS A 116 -15.23 3.89 8.66
C LYS A 116 -16.13 5.09 8.96
N ALA A 117 -15.84 5.86 10.01
CA ALA A 117 -16.60 7.06 10.37
C ALA A 117 -16.51 8.15 9.29
N LYS A 118 -15.43 8.19 8.51
CA LYS A 118 -15.25 9.07 7.35
C LYS A 118 -15.84 8.50 6.04
N GLY A 119 -16.57 7.39 6.11
CA GLY A 119 -17.22 6.76 4.95
C GLY A 119 -16.30 5.91 4.07
N VAL A 120 -15.07 5.65 4.50
CA VAL A 120 -14.15 4.79 3.76
C VAL A 120 -14.54 3.32 3.95
N ARG A 121 -14.73 2.58 2.85
CA ARG A 121 -14.93 1.14 2.89
C ARG A 121 -13.61 0.45 3.25
N VAL A 122 -13.60 -0.34 4.32
CA VAL A 122 -12.40 -1.08 4.77
C VAL A 122 -12.67 -2.58 4.76
N SER A 123 -11.64 -3.37 4.50
CA SER A 123 -11.68 -4.84 4.54
C SER A 123 -11.96 -5.39 5.94
N PRO A 124 -12.22 -6.69 6.09
CA PRO A 124 -11.94 -7.42 7.33
C PRO A 124 -10.50 -7.18 7.78
N ILE A 125 -10.22 -7.43 9.06
CA ILE A 125 -8.84 -7.51 9.55
C ILE A 125 -8.26 -8.84 9.09
N LEU A 126 -7.02 -8.81 8.60
CA LEU A 126 -6.26 -9.99 8.23
C LEU A 126 -5.04 -10.08 9.18
N ASP A 127 -5.02 -11.13 9.96
CA ASP A 127 -3.93 -11.46 10.88
C ASP A 127 -3.04 -12.50 10.18
N HIS A 128 -1.99 -12.03 9.49
CA HIS A 128 -1.14 -12.89 8.65
C HIS A 128 -0.21 -13.75 9.50
N ASP A 129 -0.22 -15.05 9.21
CA ASP A 129 0.62 -16.06 9.84
C ASP A 129 1.22 -17.02 8.80
N ASP A 130 1.97 -18.00 9.28
CA ASP A 130 2.64 -19.01 8.45
C ASP A 130 1.75 -20.25 8.17
N SER A 131 0.44 -20.17 8.40
CA SER A 131 -0.48 -21.25 8.05
C SER A 131 -0.64 -21.40 6.52
N ALA A 132 -1.24 -22.49 6.09
CA ALA A 132 -1.51 -22.74 4.67
C ALA A 132 -2.45 -21.70 4.05
N GLU A 133 -3.36 -21.15 4.84
CA GLU A 133 -4.28 -20.07 4.46
C GLU A 133 -3.60 -18.70 4.45
N GLY A 134 -2.45 -18.55 5.12
CA GLY A 134 -1.69 -17.30 5.27
C GLY A 134 -2.38 -16.26 6.16
N VAL A 135 -3.50 -16.61 6.79
CA VAL A 135 -4.29 -15.74 7.67
C VAL A 135 -4.83 -16.56 8.83
N ALA A 136 -4.53 -16.12 10.04
CA ALA A 136 -5.01 -16.73 11.26
C ALA A 136 -6.51 -16.50 11.47
N ARG A 137 -7.22 -17.48 12.01
CA ARG A 137 -8.62 -17.36 12.41
C ARG A 137 -8.78 -16.54 13.68
N GLU A 138 -7.79 -16.60 14.56
CA GLU A 138 -7.73 -15.89 15.84
C GLU A 138 -6.31 -15.33 16.03
N LEU A 139 -6.21 -14.22 16.75
CA LEU A 139 -4.93 -13.59 17.04
C LEU A 139 -4.09 -14.49 17.98
N HIS A 140 -2.88 -14.83 17.55
CA HIS A 140 -1.93 -15.66 18.32
C HIS A 140 -0.48 -15.17 18.13
N PRO A 141 0.49 -15.65 18.92
CA PRO A 141 1.87 -15.19 18.87
C PRO A 141 2.60 -15.43 17.53
N GLY A 142 2.11 -16.34 16.68
CA GLY A 142 2.65 -16.61 15.34
C GLY A 142 2.21 -15.60 14.26
N VAL A 143 1.26 -14.72 14.56
CA VAL A 143 0.88 -13.63 13.65
C VAL A 143 2.05 -12.66 13.54
N PHE A 144 2.54 -12.43 12.32
CA PHE A 144 3.70 -11.56 12.07
C PHE A 144 3.32 -10.15 11.63
N VAL A 145 2.19 -9.97 10.94
CA VAL A 145 1.63 -8.66 10.60
C VAL A 145 0.12 -8.70 10.69
N ARG A 146 -0.45 -7.64 11.18
CA ARG A 146 -1.88 -7.41 11.27
C ARG A 146 -2.25 -6.27 10.36
N SER A 147 -3.23 -6.43 9.49
CA SER A 147 -3.57 -5.43 8.49
C SER A 147 -5.05 -5.34 8.16
N PHE A 148 -5.44 -4.21 7.56
CA PHE A 148 -6.68 -4.05 6.82
C PHE A 148 -6.46 -3.12 5.63
N TYR A 149 -7.31 -3.27 4.62
CA TYR A 149 -7.16 -2.63 3.32
C TYR A 149 -8.32 -1.69 3.01
N PHE A 150 -8.04 -0.68 2.21
CA PHE A 150 -9.00 0.28 1.67
C PHE A 150 -8.48 0.86 0.36
N GLN A 151 -9.34 1.55 -0.39
CA GLN A 151 -8.95 2.17 -1.65
C GLN A 151 -9.02 3.69 -1.54
N ASP A 152 -8.13 4.36 -2.26
CA ASP A 152 -8.23 5.78 -2.51
C ASP A 152 -9.27 6.09 -3.60
N PRO A 153 -9.54 7.37 -3.94
CA PRO A 153 -10.52 7.73 -4.96
C PRO A 153 -10.26 7.19 -6.37
N ASP A 154 -9.01 6.86 -6.70
CA ASP A 154 -8.62 6.31 -8.01
C ASP A 154 -8.53 4.77 -8.02
N GLY A 155 -8.90 4.12 -6.90
CA GLY A 155 -8.85 2.67 -6.75
C GLY A 155 -7.48 2.14 -6.36
N ILE A 156 -6.53 3.01 -6.01
CA ILE A 156 -5.22 2.60 -5.48
C ILE A 156 -5.44 1.87 -4.16
N LEU A 157 -4.92 0.64 -4.07
CA LEU A 157 -5.06 -0.17 -2.86
C LEU A 157 -4.08 0.32 -1.80
N LEU A 158 -4.62 0.69 -0.65
CA LEU A 158 -3.91 1.14 0.54
C LEU A 158 -4.10 0.13 1.67
N GLU A 159 -3.11 0.03 2.53
CA GLU A 159 -3.10 -0.85 3.70
C GLU A 159 -2.66 -0.07 4.94
N PHE A 160 -3.34 -0.28 6.07
CA PHE A 160 -2.77 0.01 7.38
C PHE A 160 -2.31 -1.31 8.00
N ALA A 161 -1.02 -1.37 8.32
CA ALA A 161 -0.37 -2.57 8.85
C ALA A 161 0.39 -2.26 10.12
N CYS A 162 0.42 -3.20 11.05
CA CYS A 162 1.31 -3.17 12.21
C CYS A 162 2.07 -4.49 12.34
N TRP A 163 3.37 -4.40 12.48
CA TRP A 163 4.21 -5.54 12.75
C TRP A 163 3.96 -6.07 14.17
N ARG A 164 3.76 -7.38 14.28
CA ARG A 164 3.54 -8.08 15.56
C ARG A 164 4.83 -8.69 16.11
N ARG A 165 5.82 -8.88 15.27
CA ARG A 165 7.15 -9.36 15.63
C ARG A 165 8.20 -8.84 14.66
N VAL A 166 9.46 -8.94 15.06
CA VAL A 166 10.61 -8.67 14.18
C VAL A 166 10.70 -9.78 13.13
N MET A 167 10.76 -9.41 11.87
CA MET A 167 10.94 -10.33 10.74
C MET A 167 12.41 -10.78 10.61
N GLY A 168 12.64 -11.82 9.79
CA GLY A 168 13.98 -12.36 9.53
C GLY A 168 14.49 -13.29 10.63
N GLN A 169 13.58 -13.87 11.37
CA GLN A 169 13.91 -14.94 12.32
C GLN A 169 14.21 -16.26 11.56
N PRO A 170 14.94 -17.20 12.17
CA PRO A 170 15.08 -18.54 11.59
C PRO A 170 13.73 -19.14 11.21
N GLY A 171 13.58 -19.55 9.96
CA GLY A 171 12.33 -20.09 9.40
C GLY A 171 11.42 -19.09 8.66
N ASP A 172 11.69 -17.78 8.73
CA ASP A 172 10.92 -16.79 7.95
C ASP A 172 11.20 -16.91 6.44
N VAL A 173 12.40 -17.32 6.05
CA VAL A 173 12.83 -17.48 4.66
C VAL A 173 13.00 -18.97 4.36
N ARG A 174 11.89 -19.67 4.14
CA ARG A 174 11.85 -21.13 3.96
C ARG A 174 11.30 -21.61 2.62
N HIS A 175 10.69 -20.72 1.84
CA HIS A 175 10.04 -21.08 0.60
C HIS A 175 10.96 -20.79 -0.59
N GLU A 176 11.06 -21.77 -1.51
CA GLU A 176 11.77 -21.57 -2.76
C GLU A 176 10.99 -20.60 -3.66
N PRO A 177 11.69 -19.62 -4.29
CA PRO A 177 11.05 -18.66 -5.17
C PRO A 177 10.54 -19.34 -6.45
N LYS A 178 9.32 -19.01 -6.86
CA LYS A 178 8.74 -19.43 -8.14
C LYS A 178 9.38 -18.69 -9.30
N THR A 179 9.48 -19.38 -10.45
CA THR A 179 10.05 -18.84 -11.68
C THR A 179 8.97 -18.43 -12.69
N ALA A 180 9.35 -17.81 -13.78
CA ALA A 180 8.43 -17.50 -14.88
C ALA A 180 7.83 -18.78 -15.52
N ALA A 181 8.51 -19.93 -15.42
CA ALA A 181 8.01 -21.22 -15.91
C ALA A 181 6.86 -21.79 -15.07
N ASP A 182 6.73 -21.38 -13.82
CA ASP A 182 5.66 -21.82 -12.89
C ASP A 182 4.36 -21.03 -13.10
N ARG A 183 4.33 -20.04 -13.99
CA ARG A 183 3.13 -19.25 -14.25
C ARG A 183 2.10 -20.06 -15.02
N THR A 184 0.89 -20.14 -14.47
CA THR A 184 -0.30 -20.67 -15.14
C THR A 184 -1.13 -19.48 -15.63
N GLY A 185 -1.20 -19.22 -16.93
CA GLY A 185 -2.06 -18.16 -17.46
C GLY A 185 -1.68 -17.75 -18.87
N VAL A 186 -2.67 -17.25 -19.59
CA VAL A 186 -2.58 -16.83 -20.99
C VAL A 186 -1.51 -15.72 -21.11
N ARG A 187 -0.47 -16.00 -21.91
CA ARG A 187 0.36 -14.94 -22.46
C ARG A 187 -0.53 -14.17 -23.44
N VAL A 188 -0.87 -12.93 -23.11
CA VAL A 188 -1.44 -12.00 -24.07
C VAL A 188 -0.36 -11.54 -25.02
#